data_35af2e16a34e0c3af619cbb905ae8d99
#
_entry.id   35af2e16a34e0c3af619cbb905ae8d99
#
_cell.length_a   1.000
_cell.length_b   1.000
_cell.length_c   1.000
_cell.angle_alpha   90.00
_cell.angle_beta   90.00
_cell.angle_gamma   90.00
#
_symmetry.space_group_name_H-M   'P 1'
#
loop_
_entity.id
_entity.type
_entity.pdbx_description
1 polymer ?
#
loop_
_entity_poly.entity_id
_entity_poly.type
_entity_poly.pdbx_seq_one_letter_code
_entity_poly.pdbx_strand_id
1 'polypeptide(L)'
;SPPMPQHYGVQVLNEFPLETLVDYIDWTPFFSTWGLRAKYPRVLEHEKFGEQAQQLFSDAQAMLQSFIESGAIKAHAVFGLFPANSVDDDDIEVYAGESRQEILTKIVGLRQQTVHPADRPNLSLSDFIAPKDSGINDTIGAFAVTAGNGLDLLVQAFEQEHDVYSSMMAKALTDRLAEAFAEYLHEQVRKHHWGYASDESLDQTELIKEQYRGIRPAPGYPANPDHSQKELIWELLNVEQSAQIRLTETLAMLPAASVSGWYFSHPEAQYFGVGKIDQDQLIDYANRQAIDLETAEKRLAPNLGFQTEVGDRKKVA
;
A
#
# COMPACT_ATOMS: atom_id res chain seq x y z
N SER A 1 -17.85 8.91 17.85
CA SER A 1 -17.26 9.82 16.85
C SER A 1 -15.92 9.28 16.41
N PRO A 2 -15.56 9.39 15.14
CA PRO A 2 -14.23 9.02 14.65
C PRO A 2 -13.14 9.80 15.41
N PRO A 3 -11.96 9.21 15.65
CA PRO A 3 -10.84 9.90 16.25
C PRO A 3 -10.31 10.98 15.28
N MET A 4 -10.02 12.15 15.80
CA MET A 4 -9.49 13.27 15.03
C MET A 4 -7.98 13.37 15.27
N PRO A 5 -7.16 13.56 14.23
CA PRO A 5 -5.72 13.76 14.40
C PRO A 5 -5.42 15.11 15.09
N GLN A 6 -4.25 15.19 15.72
CA GLN A 6 -3.79 16.45 16.30
C GLN A 6 -3.48 17.51 15.23
N HIS A 7 -3.01 17.06 14.08
CA HIS A 7 -2.67 17.91 12.94
C HIS A 7 -3.07 17.26 11.62
N TYR A 8 -3.70 18.05 10.78
CA TYR A 8 -3.94 17.72 9.38
C TYR A 8 -2.79 18.20 8.51
N GLY A 9 -2.70 17.65 7.30
CA GLY A 9 -1.74 18.03 6.28
C GLY A 9 -0.63 17.00 6.07
N VAL A 10 0.34 17.39 5.27
CA VAL A 10 1.41 16.53 4.75
C VAL A 10 2.64 16.61 5.63
N GLN A 11 3.25 15.47 5.90
CA GLN A 11 4.53 15.33 6.60
C GLN A 11 5.49 14.49 5.76
N VAL A 12 6.77 14.89 5.77
CA VAL A 12 7.83 14.25 4.96
C VAL A 12 8.93 13.72 5.88
N LEU A 13 9.37 12.50 5.62
CA LEU A 13 10.47 11.83 6.28
C LEU A 13 11.57 11.54 5.26
N ASN A 14 12.59 12.39 5.23
CA ASN A 14 13.70 12.25 4.29
C ASN A 14 14.87 11.51 4.93
N GLU A 15 15.55 10.66 4.13
CA GLU A 15 16.73 9.90 4.55
C GLU A 15 16.51 9.20 5.91
N PHE A 16 15.38 8.49 6.00
CA PHE A 16 14.98 7.84 7.24
C PHE A 16 15.98 6.75 7.63
N PRO A 17 16.37 6.65 8.93
CA PRO A 17 17.37 5.69 9.38
C PRO A 17 16.94 4.24 9.13
N LEU A 18 17.71 3.50 8.32
CA LEU A 18 17.40 2.10 7.99
C LEU A 18 17.44 1.19 9.21
N GLU A 19 18.30 1.48 10.18
CA GLU A 19 18.40 0.72 11.43
C GLU A 19 17.09 0.66 12.21
N THR A 20 16.28 1.72 12.14
CA THR A 20 14.94 1.74 12.77
C THR A 20 13.97 0.77 12.11
N LEU A 21 14.17 0.46 10.81
CA LEU A 21 13.29 -0.42 10.05
C LEU A 21 13.60 -1.91 10.23
N VAL A 22 14.79 -2.24 10.71
CA VAL A 22 15.27 -3.63 10.82
C VAL A 22 14.31 -4.49 11.66
N ASP A 23 13.82 -3.97 12.76
CA ASP A 23 12.91 -4.65 13.68
C ASP A 23 11.50 -4.88 13.10
N TYR A 24 11.16 -4.19 12.01
CA TYR A 24 9.87 -4.32 11.33
C TYR A 24 9.92 -5.27 10.12
N ILE A 25 11.09 -5.85 9.79
CA ILE A 25 11.22 -6.74 8.63
C ILE A 25 10.49 -8.06 8.87
N ASP A 26 9.50 -8.37 8.02
CA ASP A 26 9.00 -9.75 7.87
C ASP A 26 9.97 -10.52 6.96
N TRP A 27 10.69 -11.46 7.57
CA TRP A 27 11.67 -12.29 6.88
C TRP A 27 11.05 -13.45 6.08
N THR A 28 9.80 -13.82 6.35
CA THR A 28 9.16 -14.94 5.65
C THR A 28 9.09 -14.74 4.13
N PRO A 29 8.65 -13.59 3.59
CA PRO A 29 8.67 -13.34 2.17
C PRO A 29 10.09 -13.31 1.57
N PHE A 30 11.08 -12.83 2.32
CA PHE A 30 12.47 -12.88 1.91
C PHE A 30 12.91 -14.31 1.57
N PHE A 31 12.72 -15.26 2.48
CA PHE A 31 13.06 -16.66 2.23
C PHE A 31 12.25 -17.28 1.09
N SER A 32 10.98 -16.88 0.94
CA SER A 32 10.12 -17.34 -0.16
C SER A 32 10.64 -16.92 -1.54
N THR A 33 11.25 -15.74 -1.66
CA THR A 33 11.89 -15.26 -2.90
C THR A 33 13.02 -16.20 -3.36
N TRP A 34 13.70 -16.85 -2.41
CA TRP A 34 14.76 -17.83 -2.66
C TRP A 34 14.24 -19.28 -2.75
N GLY A 35 12.93 -19.47 -2.81
CA GLY A 35 12.30 -20.79 -2.92
C GLY A 35 12.21 -21.58 -1.61
N LEU A 36 12.60 -21.00 -0.48
CA LEU A 36 12.55 -21.64 0.83
C LEU A 36 11.16 -21.41 1.47
N ARG A 37 10.27 -22.38 1.30
CA ARG A 37 8.86 -22.28 1.67
C ARG A 37 8.60 -22.70 3.11
N ALA A 38 9.15 -21.98 4.07
CA ALA A 38 8.84 -22.13 5.49
C ALA A 38 8.83 -20.76 6.17
N LYS A 39 8.06 -20.64 7.25
CA LYS A 39 7.95 -19.38 7.99
C LYS A 39 9.20 -19.11 8.82
N TYR A 40 9.66 -17.88 8.86
CA TYR A 40 10.68 -17.43 9.79
C TYR A 40 10.09 -17.40 11.23
N PRO A 41 10.85 -17.80 12.29
CA PRO A 41 12.25 -18.29 12.24
C PRO A 41 12.39 -19.78 11.96
N ARG A 42 11.31 -20.56 11.87
CA ARG A 42 11.37 -22.04 11.70
C ARG A 42 12.10 -22.50 10.44
N VAL A 43 12.17 -21.63 9.41
CA VAL A 43 12.91 -21.89 8.18
C VAL A 43 14.40 -22.18 8.44
N LEU A 44 14.98 -21.56 9.49
CA LEU A 44 16.38 -21.73 9.87
C LEU A 44 16.69 -23.11 10.49
N GLU A 45 15.67 -23.82 10.97
CA GLU A 45 15.78 -25.13 11.60
C GLU A 45 15.21 -26.26 10.71
N HIS A 46 14.90 -25.95 9.45
CA HIS A 46 14.25 -26.89 8.56
C HIS A 46 15.21 -28.01 8.14
N GLU A 47 14.78 -29.28 8.28
CA GLU A 47 15.60 -30.48 8.07
C GLU A 47 16.32 -30.53 6.70
N LYS A 48 15.65 -30.03 5.63
CA LYS A 48 16.18 -30.14 4.26
C LYS A 48 17.00 -28.94 3.81
N PHE A 49 16.68 -27.74 4.31
CA PHE A 49 17.30 -26.50 3.82
C PHE A 49 17.64 -25.48 4.93
N GLY A 50 17.64 -25.92 6.20
CA GLY A 50 17.96 -25.04 7.33
C GLY A 50 19.38 -24.44 7.21
N GLU A 51 20.39 -25.23 6.85
CA GLU A 51 21.75 -24.73 6.65
C GLU A 51 21.81 -23.67 5.54
N GLN A 52 21.11 -23.90 4.41
CA GLN A 52 21.01 -22.92 3.33
C GLN A 52 20.28 -21.65 3.79
N ALA A 53 19.22 -21.78 4.58
CA ALA A 53 18.48 -20.65 5.13
C ALA A 53 19.34 -19.84 6.10
N GLN A 54 20.14 -20.48 6.96
CA GLN A 54 21.04 -19.81 7.88
C GLN A 54 22.14 -19.03 7.13
N GLN A 55 22.75 -19.64 6.10
CA GLN A 55 23.74 -18.94 5.27
C GLN A 55 23.13 -17.72 4.57
N LEU A 56 21.98 -17.91 3.93
CA LEU A 56 21.24 -16.84 3.25
C LEU A 56 20.88 -15.71 4.22
N PHE A 57 20.47 -16.04 5.42
CA PHE A 57 20.15 -15.05 6.45
C PHE A 57 21.38 -14.29 6.93
N SER A 58 22.50 -14.99 7.11
CA SER A 58 23.79 -14.37 7.46
C SER A 58 24.25 -13.38 6.39
N ASP A 59 24.17 -13.77 5.11
CA ASP A 59 24.54 -12.91 3.99
C ASP A 59 23.61 -11.68 3.90
N ALA A 60 22.31 -11.88 4.13
CA ALA A 60 21.33 -10.80 4.18
C ALA A 60 21.62 -9.80 5.30
N GLN A 61 21.96 -10.29 6.49
CA GLN A 61 22.33 -9.44 7.64
C GLN A 61 23.61 -8.64 7.34
N ALA A 62 24.62 -9.25 6.73
CA ALA A 62 25.85 -8.58 6.35
C ALA A 62 25.60 -7.47 5.30
N MET A 63 24.79 -7.75 4.29
CA MET A 63 24.43 -6.75 3.28
C MET A 63 23.60 -5.62 3.87
N LEU A 64 22.64 -5.91 4.75
CA LEU A 64 21.82 -4.92 5.44
C LEU A 64 22.71 -4.00 6.30
N GLN A 65 23.67 -4.55 7.02
CA GLN A 65 24.65 -3.78 7.79
C GLN A 65 25.46 -2.87 6.86
N SER A 66 25.89 -3.37 5.70
CA SER A 66 26.58 -2.57 4.68
C SER A 66 25.72 -1.41 4.16
N PHE A 67 24.42 -1.60 3.96
CA PHE A 67 23.51 -0.52 3.58
C PHE A 67 23.45 0.57 4.64
N ILE A 68 23.35 0.21 5.91
CA ILE A 68 23.32 1.13 7.05
C ILE A 68 24.61 1.92 7.14
N GLU A 69 25.77 1.24 7.10
CA GLU A 69 27.08 1.88 7.27
C GLU A 69 27.49 2.77 6.09
N SER A 70 27.22 2.32 4.86
CA SER A 70 27.60 3.07 3.66
C SER A 70 26.63 4.19 3.31
N GLY A 71 25.37 4.09 3.76
CA GLY A 71 24.31 4.97 3.32
C GLY A 71 24.01 4.88 1.81
N ALA A 72 24.38 3.78 1.16
CA ALA A 72 24.17 3.57 -0.27
C ALA A 72 22.69 3.44 -0.63
N ILE A 73 21.89 2.92 0.29
CA ILE A 73 20.43 2.86 0.18
C ILE A 73 19.80 3.95 1.03
N LYS A 74 18.88 4.70 0.43
CA LYS A 74 18.12 5.76 1.11
C LYS A 74 16.65 5.38 1.20
N ALA A 75 16.06 5.67 2.36
CA ALA A 75 14.63 5.50 2.61
C ALA A 75 13.95 6.87 2.76
N HIS A 76 12.82 7.04 2.09
CA HIS A 76 12.01 8.26 2.14
C HIS A 76 10.54 7.91 2.33
N ALA A 77 9.82 8.77 3.01
CA ALA A 77 8.38 8.64 3.15
C ALA A 77 7.69 10.01 3.12
N VAL A 78 6.45 9.99 2.69
CA VAL A 78 5.52 11.09 2.83
C VAL A 78 4.17 10.52 3.23
N PHE A 79 3.49 11.18 4.15
CA PHE A 79 2.11 10.86 4.50
C PHE A 79 1.33 12.13 4.78
N GLY A 80 0.01 12.03 4.71
CA GLY A 80 -0.87 13.14 5.04
C GLY A 80 -2.16 12.63 5.67
N LEU A 81 -2.73 13.43 6.56
CA LEU A 81 -4.03 13.22 7.16
C LEU A 81 -4.95 14.35 6.71
N PHE A 82 -6.14 14.00 6.25
CA PHE A 82 -7.06 14.94 5.63
C PHE A 82 -8.47 14.75 6.17
N PRO A 83 -9.25 15.83 6.38
CA PRO A 83 -10.67 15.70 6.61
C PRO A 83 -11.33 14.98 5.43
N ALA A 84 -12.24 14.05 5.72
CA ALA A 84 -12.94 13.28 4.69
C ALA A 84 -14.35 12.89 5.13
N ASN A 85 -15.23 12.68 4.15
CA ASN A 85 -16.53 12.04 4.35
C ASN A 85 -16.88 11.16 3.14
N SER A 86 -17.64 10.10 3.39
CA SER A 86 -18.22 9.33 2.29
C SER A 86 -19.43 10.04 1.68
N VAL A 87 -19.57 9.89 0.38
CA VAL A 87 -20.64 10.50 -0.45
C VAL A 87 -21.09 9.52 -1.53
N ASP A 88 -22.30 9.70 -2.04
CA ASP A 88 -22.81 8.96 -3.20
C ASP A 88 -22.68 7.42 -3.06
N ASP A 89 -22.91 6.89 -1.87
CA ASP A 89 -22.80 5.49 -1.45
C ASP A 89 -21.37 4.92 -1.43
N ASP A 90 -20.58 5.11 -2.48
CA ASP A 90 -19.29 4.42 -2.66
C ASP A 90 -18.07 5.35 -2.75
N ASP A 91 -18.25 6.64 -2.78
CA ASP A 91 -17.19 7.62 -2.96
C ASP A 91 -16.74 8.28 -1.64
N ILE A 92 -15.52 8.82 -1.62
CA ILE A 92 -14.99 9.56 -0.49
C ILE A 92 -14.49 10.93 -0.97
N GLU A 93 -15.06 12.02 -0.43
CA GLU A 93 -14.50 13.36 -0.60
C GLU A 93 -13.39 13.62 0.41
N VAL A 94 -12.28 14.15 -0.09
CA VAL A 94 -11.11 14.56 0.69
C VAL A 94 -11.01 16.08 0.64
N TYR A 95 -10.92 16.74 1.79
CA TYR A 95 -11.00 18.19 1.90
C TYR A 95 -9.67 18.86 2.25
N ALA A 96 -9.50 20.12 1.84
CA ALA A 96 -8.32 20.92 2.14
C ALA A 96 -8.18 21.28 3.63
N GLY A 97 -9.29 21.32 4.36
CA GLY A 97 -9.29 21.70 5.76
C GLY A 97 -10.57 21.33 6.49
N GLU A 98 -10.56 21.57 7.79
CA GLU A 98 -11.66 21.20 8.70
C GLU A 98 -13.01 21.86 8.37
N SER A 99 -12.99 23.00 7.67
CA SER A 99 -14.22 23.65 7.18
C SER A 99 -14.99 22.84 6.14
N ARG A 100 -14.32 21.87 5.49
CA ARG A 100 -14.87 20.96 4.47
C ARG A 100 -15.57 21.68 3.30
N GLN A 101 -15.14 22.91 2.99
CA GLN A 101 -15.69 23.71 1.90
C GLN A 101 -14.97 23.49 0.58
N GLU A 102 -13.68 23.17 0.64
CA GLU A 102 -12.83 22.93 -0.52
C GLU A 102 -12.50 21.45 -0.63
N ILE A 103 -12.90 20.83 -1.73
CA ILE A 103 -12.59 19.44 -2.06
C ILE A 103 -11.26 19.41 -2.79
N LEU A 104 -10.30 18.69 -2.24
CA LEU A 104 -9.00 18.43 -2.90
C LEU A 104 -9.14 17.38 -3.97
N THR A 105 -9.80 16.27 -3.62
CA THR A 105 -10.03 15.15 -4.54
C THR A 105 -11.21 14.29 -4.08
N LYS A 106 -11.66 13.42 -4.99
CA LYS A 106 -12.68 12.41 -4.73
C LYS A 106 -12.15 11.03 -5.07
N ILE A 107 -12.17 10.13 -4.11
CA ILE A 107 -11.82 8.72 -4.31
C ILE A 107 -13.10 8.02 -4.74
N VAL A 108 -13.13 7.51 -5.96
CA VAL A 108 -14.28 6.80 -6.50
C VAL A 108 -14.15 5.32 -6.15
N GLY A 109 -15.05 4.85 -5.31
CA GLY A 109 -15.03 3.49 -4.80
C GLY A 109 -15.81 2.49 -5.67
N LEU A 110 -15.59 1.22 -5.37
CA LEU A 110 -16.33 0.08 -5.91
C LEU A 110 -16.91 -0.72 -4.74
N ARG A 111 -18.13 -1.24 -4.96
CA ARG A 111 -18.80 -2.12 -3.99
C ARG A 111 -18.78 -3.56 -4.45
N GLN A 112 -18.60 -4.48 -3.52
CA GLN A 112 -18.79 -5.90 -3.79
C GLN A 112 -20.17 -6.15 -4.40
N GLN A 113 -20.23 -7.04 -5.39
CA GLN A 113 -21.48 -7.57 -5.99
C GLN A 113 -21.56 -9.09 -5.83
N THR A 114 -20.86 -9.62 -4.84
CA THR A 114 -20.87 -11.05 -4.53
C THR A 114 -22.15 -11.41 -3.78
N VAL A 115 -22.74 -12.55 -4.12
CA VAL A 115 -23.85 -13.11 -3.35
C VAL A 115 -23.32 -13.66 -2.02
N HIS A 116 -23.70 -13.01 -0.94
CA HIS A 116 -23.39 -13.44 0.44
C HIS A 116 -24.63 -14.03 1.12
N PRO A 117 -24.46 -14.79 2.22
CA PRO A 117 -25.57 -15.07 3.13
C PRO A 117 -26.26 -13.75 3.57
N ALA A 118 -27.56 -13.82 3.83
CA ALA A 118 -28.43 -12.64 4.00
C ALA A 118 -28.02 -11.63 5.10
N ASP A 119 -27.14 -12.04 6.00
CA ASP A 119 -26.63 -11.27 7.14
C ASP A 119 -25.27 -10.60 6.89
N ARG A 120 -24.66 -10.81 5.71
CA ARG A 120 -23.35 -10.26 5.38
C ARG A 120 -23.47 -9.20 4.27
N PRO A 121 -23.17 -7.90 4.58
CA PRO A 121 -23.25 -6.84 3.60
C PRO A 121 -22.14 -6.93 2.55
N ASN A 122 -22.41 -6.38 1.38
CA ASN A 122 -21.40 -6.08 0.38
C ASN A 122 -20.64 -4.81 0.79
N LEU A 123 -19.31 -4.89 0.82
CA LEU A 123 -18.45 -3.82 1.31
C LEU A 123 -17.94 -2.92 0.20
N SER A 124 -17.79 -1.65 0.54
CA SER A 124 -16.99 -0.63 -0.16
C SER A 124 -16.04 0.04 0.84
N LEU A 125 -14.95 0.63 0.39
CA LEU A 125 -14.04 1.38 1.29
C LEU A 125 -14.73 2.60 1.90
N SER A 126 -15.72 3.18 1.22
CA SER A 126 -16.54 4.30 1.74
C SER A 126 -17.28 3.95 3.02
N ASP A 127 -17.59 2.68 3.28
CA ASP A 127 -18.28 2.23 4.50
C ASP A 127 -17.44 2.47 5.76
N PHE A 128 -16.13 2.68 5.60
CA PHE A 128 -15.20 2.93 6.72
C PHE A 128 -14.94 4.42 6.96
N ILE A 129 -15.67 5.30 6.30
CA ILE A 129 -15.64 6.76 6.49
C ILE A 129 -17.07 7.25 6.78
N ALA A 130 -17.23 8.13 7.76
CA ALA A 130 -18.55 8.65 8.14
C ALA A 130 -19.24 9.38 6.97
N PRO A 131 -20.53 9.11 6.71
CA PRO A 131 -21.28 9.79 5.65
C PRO A 131 -21.38 11.30 5.87
N LYS A 132 -21.29 12.07 4.80
CA LYS A 132 -21.37 13.54 4.82
C LYS A 132 -22.68 14.06 5.39
N ASP A 133 -23.79 13.41 5.07
CA ASP A 133 -25.12 13.76 5.54
C ASP A 133 -25.37 13.42 7.02
N SER A 134 -24.54 12.58 7.62
CA SER A 134 -24.57 12.28 9.06
C SER A 134 -24.15 13.48 9.93
N GLY A 135 -23.48 14.48 9.35
CA GLY A 135 -22.90 15.59 10.09
C GLY A 135 -21.70 15.19 10.98
N ILE A 136 -21.22 13.96 10.86
CA ILE A 136 -20.05 13.46 11.60
C ILE A 136 -18.79 13.78 10.80
N ASN A 137 -17.85 14.46 11.44
CA ASN A 137 -16.53 14.70 10.86
C ASN A 137 -15.67 13.45 10.94
N ASP A 138 -15.02 13.09 9.82
CA ASP A 138 -14.09 11.95 9.75
C ASP A 138 -12.78 12.34 9.03
N THR A 139 -11.87 11.42 8.96
CA THR A 139 -10.51 11.62 8.48
C THR A 139 -10.08 10.44 7.60
N ILE A 140 -9.32 10.71 6.57
CA ILE A 140 -8.57 9.71 5.79
C ILE A 140 -7.09 10.06 5.79
N GLY A 141 -6.24 9.03 5.75
CA GLY A 141 -4.81 9.23 5.52
C GLY A 141 -4.38 8.73 4.15
N ALA A 142 -3.25 9.25 3.68
CA ALA A 142 -2.55 8.76 2.50
C ALA A 142 -1.06 8.66 2.78
N PHE A 143 -0.34 7.73 2.14
CA PHE A 143 1.09 7.58 2.32
C PHE A 143 1.79 7.03 1.08
N ALA A 144 3.08 7.31 0.99
CA ALA A 144 4.01 6.66 0.09
C ALA A 144 5.38 6.55 0.76
N VAL A 145 5.99 5.37 0.71
CA VAL A 145 7.31 5.08 1.29
C VAL A 145 8.18 4.38 0.25
N THR A 146 9.49 4.56 0.35
CA THR A 146 10.47 3.81 -0.43
C THR A 146 11.71 3.52 0.40
N ALA A 147 12.36 2.40 0.10
CA ALA A 147 13.70 2.07 0.55
C ALA A 147 14.59 1.63 -0.64
N GLY A 148 14.27 2.14 -1.83
CA GLY A 148 14.93 1.75 -3.07
C GLY A 148 15.85 2.80 -3.70
N ASN A 149 15.96 3.99 -3.12
CA ASN A 149 16.83 5.02 -3.66
C ASN A 149 18.30 4.63 -3.48
N GLY A 150 19.06 4.60 -4.58
CA GLY A 150 20.44 4.11 -4.63
C GLY A 150 20.59 2.64 -5.07
N LEU A 151 19.49 1.84 -5.07
CA LEU A 151 19.53 0.44 -5.46
C LEU A 151 20.04 0.22 -6.88
N ASP A 152 19.62 1.06 -7.84
CA ASP A 152 20.01 0.93 -9.24
C ASP A 152 21.53 1.00 -9.42
N LEU A 153 22.22 1.88 -8.66
CA LEU A 153 23.67 2.00 -8.70
C LEU A 153 24.35 0.76 -8.13
N LEU A 154 23.84 0.20 -7.04
CA LEU A 154 24.37 -1.03 -6.46
C LEU A 154 24.17 -2.24 -7.38
N VAL A 155 22.98 -2.38 -7.94
CA VAL A 155 22.65 -3.45 -8.88
C VAL A 155 23.55 -3.36 -10.11
N GLN A 156 23.76 -2.17 -10.68
CA GLN A 156 24.64 -1.95 -11.80
C GLN A 156 26.09 -2.35 -11.48
N ALA A 157 26.59 -2.04 -10.28
CA ALA A 157 27.92 -2.43 -9.85
C ALA A 157 28.06 -3.96 -9.74
N PHE A 158 27.09 -4.65 -9.13
CA PHE A 158 27.08 -6.11 -9.04
C PHE A 158 26.99 -6.79 -10.42
N GLU A 159 26.18 -6.23 -11.32
CA GLU A 159 26.05 -6.76 -12.69
C GLU A 159 27.35 -6.62 -13.51
N GLN A 160 28.11 -5.54 -13.31
CA GLN A 160 29.44 -5.36 -13.92
C GLN A 160 30.46 -6.39 -13.43
N GLU A 161 30.34 -6.83 -12.18
CA GLU A 161 31.15 -7.86 -11.58
C GLU A 161 30.58 -9.27 -11.82
N HIS A 162 29.49 -9.42 -12.57
CA HIS A 162 28.75 -10.68 -12.78
C HIS A 162 28.24 -11.32 -11.48
N ASP A 163 28.07 -10.53 -10.42
CA ASP A 163 27.55 -10.99 -9.13
C ASP A 163 26.01 -10.92 -9.11
N VAL A 164 25.39 -11.91 -9.72
CA VAL A 164 23.93 -12.05 -9.78
C VAL A 164 23.34 -12.29 -8.39
N TYR A 165 24.07 -12.98 -7.52
CA TYR A 165 23.62 -13.30 -6.16
C TYR A 165 23.44 -12.03 -5.33
N SER A 166 24.45 -11.16 -5.26
CA SER A 166 24.35 -9.90 -4.53
C SER A 166 23.33 -8.95 -5.13
N SER A 167 23.19 -8.92 -6.46
CA SER A 167 22.14 -8.15 -7.13
C SER A 167 20.73 -8.58 -6.70
N MET A 168 20.46 -9.89 -6.68
CA MET A 168 19.17 -10.43 -6.21
C MET A 168 18.96 -10.18 -4.72
N MET A 169 19.99 -10.33 -3.89
CA MET A 169 19.95 -10.07 -2.46
C MET A 169 19.59 -8.62 -2.17
N ALA A 170 20.24 -7.66 -2.84
CA ALA A 170 19.97 -6.25 -2.67
C ALA A 170 18.52 -5.88 -3.03
N LYS A 171 18.02 -6.41 -4.16
CA LYS A 171 16.61 -6.21 -4.57
C LYS A 171 15.63 -6.79 -3.53
N ALA A 172 15.87 -8.00 -3.04
CA ALA A 172 15.02 -8.63 -2.04
C ALA A 172 15.04 -7.88 -0.70
N LEU A 173 16.19 -7.40 -0.25
CA LEU A 173 16.32 -6.65 1.01
C LEU A 173 15.65 -5.28 0.94
N THR A 174 15.85 -4.53 -0.14
CA THR A 174 15.22 -3.21 -0.29
C THR A 174 13.71 -3.31 -0.36
N ASP A 175 13.18 -4.37 -0.99
CA ASP A 175 11.75 -4.66 -1.00
C ASP A 175 11.22 -4.91 0.42
N ARG A 176 11.94 -5.71 1.23
CA ARG A 176 11.57 -5.93 2.64
C ARG A 176 11.69 -4.68 3.49
N LEU A 177 12.68 -3.82 3.25
CA LEU A 177 12.81 -2.54 3.93
C LEU A 177 11.67 -1.58 3.59
N ALA A 178 11.20 -1.54 2.35
CA ALA A 178 10.06 -0.72 1.97
C ALA A 178 8.77 -1.19 2.69
N GLU A 179 8.52 -2.49 2.77
CA GLU A 179 7.40 -3.05 3.53
C GLU A 179 7.54 -2.79 5.04
N ALA A 180 8.75 -2.94 5.58
CA ALA A 180 9.04 -2.59 6.98
C ALA A 180 8.77 -1.10 7.25
N PHE A 181 9.11 -0.22 6.31
CA PHE A 181 8.84 1.20 6.45
C PHE A 181 7.34 1.51 6.41
N ALA A 182 6.59 0.83 5.54
CA ALA A 182 5.13 0.95 5.52
C ALA A 182 4.50 0.50 6.86
N GLU A 183 5.00 -0.58 7.47
CA GLU A 183 4.53 -1.07 8.77
C GLU A 183 4.88 -0.09 9.89
N TYR A 184 6.15 0.33 9.98
CA TYR A 184 6.61 1.33 10.94
C TYR A 184 5.77 2.61 10.86
N LEU A 185 5.62 3.16 9.65
CA LEU A 185 4.87 4.41 9.47
C LEU A 185 3.40 4.26 9.85
N HIS A 186 2.78 3.13 9.53
CA HIS A 186 1.41 2.86 9.93
C HIS A 186 1.27 2.78 11.46
N GLU A 187 2.21 2.15 12.16
CA GLU A 187 2.22 2.16 13.63
C GLU A 187 2.35 3.59 14.17
N GLN A 188 3.28 4.40 13.63
CA GLN A 188 3.44 5.80 14.07
C GLN A 188 2.17 6.62 13.83
N VAL A 189 1.48 6.39 12.71
CA VAL A 189 0.20 7.04 12.43
C VAL A 189 -0.86 6.60 13.43
N ARG A 190 -1.01 5.32 13.71
CA ARG A 190 -1.99 4.79 14.66
C ARG A 190 -1.78 5.33 16.08
N LYS A 191 -0.52 5.36 16.53
CA LYS A 191 -0.18 5.69 17.92
C LYS A 191 -0.01 7.18 18.17
N HIS A 192 0.56 7.92 17.21
CA HIS A 192 1.04 9.27 17.46
C HIS A 192 0.44 10.33 16.53
N HIS A 193 0.52 10.17 15.22
CA HIS A 193 0.11 11.22 14.28
C HIS A 193 -1.40 11.38 14.18
N TRP A 194 -2.12 10.27 14.07
CA TRP A 194 -3.57 10.25 14.17
C TRP A 194 -4.02 9.93 15.61
N GLY A 195 -3.34 9.00 16.27
CA GLY A 195 -3.51 8.71 17.69
C GLY A 195 -4.77 7.91 18.04
N TYR A 196 -5.37 7.19 17.07
CA TYR A 196 -6.58 6.39 17.34
C TYR A 196 -6.31 5.06 18.07
N ALA A 197 -5.05 4.70 18.25
CA ALA A 197 -4.59 3.53 19.00
C ALA A 197 -3.33 3.87 19.83
N SER A 198 -3.37 4.96 20.59
CA SER A 198 -2.22 5.49 21.35
C SER A 198 -1.69 4.54 22.43
N ASP A 199 -2.51 3.61 22.90
CA ASP A 199 -2.20 2.58 23.89
C ASP A 199 -1.83 1.22 23.26
N GLU A 200 -1.72 1.13 21.92
CA GLU A 200 -1.34 -0.09 21.21
C GLU A 200 0.04 -0.57 21.65
N SER A 201 0.14 -1.84 22.01
CA SER A 201 1.38 -2.51 22.41
C SER A 201 1.42 -3.89 21.76
N LEU A 202 1.76 -3.94 20.48
CA LEU A 202 1.85 -5.16 19.67
C LEU A 202 3.30 -5.58 19.50
N ASP A 203 3.57 -6.87 19.58
CA ASP A 203 4.86 -7.42 19.19
C ASP A 203 4.97 -7.58 17.66
N GLN A 204 6.16 -7.90 17.17
CA GLN A 204 6.41 -8.08 15.73
C GLN A 204 5.49 -9.16 15.11
N THR A 205 5.20 -10.23 15.84
CA THR A 205 4.33 -11.31 15.35
C THR A 205 2.88 -10.85 15.20
N GLU A 206 2.44 -10.01 16.10
CA GLU A 206 1.09 -9.43 16.09
C GLU A 206 0.97 -8.36 14.99
N LEU A 207 2.02 -7.55 14.75
CA LEU A 207 2.09 -6.60 13.64
C LEU A 207 2.03 -7.34 12.28
N ILE A 208 2.83 -8.38 12.09
CA ILE A 208 2.81 -9.21 10.87
C ILE A 208 1.44 -9.86 10.64
N LYS A 209 0.70 -10.16 11.71
CA LYS A 209 -0.67 -10.69 11.63
C LYS A 209 -1.74 -9.60 11.51
N GLU A 210 -1.34 -8.35 11.40
CA GLU A 210 -2.24 -7.20 11.28
C GLU A 210 -3.29 -7.12 12.40
N GLN A 211 -2.88 -7.42 13.64
CA GLN A 211 -3.76 -7.41 14.82
C GLN A 211 -3.98 -6.00 15.37
N TYR A 212 -3.88 -5.00 14.56
CA TYR A 212 -4.12 -3.61 14.88
C TYR A 212 -5.46 -3.11 14.34
N ARG A 213 -5.93 -2.01 14.89
CA ARG A 213 -7.12 -1.30 14.40
C ARG A 213 -6.78 -0.54 13.11
N GLY A 214 -7.73 -0.55 12.17
CA GLY A 214 -7.57 0.17 10.90
C GLY A 214 -6.89 -0.68 9.81
N ILE A 215 -6.84 -0.14 8.61
CA ILE A 215 -6.25 -0.77 7.44
C ILE A 215 -5.48 0.23 6.58
N ARG A 216 -4.59 -0.27 5.72
CA ARG A 216 -3.85 0.53 4.74
C ARG A 216 -4.01 -0.02 3.31
N PRO A 217 -5.24 0.00 2.74
CA PRO A 217 -5.46 -0.51 1.40
C PRO A 217 -4.79 0.36 0.34
N ALA A 218 -4.37 -0.27 -0.76
CA ALA A 218 -3.64 0.39 -1.84
C ALA A 218 -4.40 0.31 -3.17
N PRO A 219 -4.32 1.36 -4.03
CA PRO A 219 -4.81 1.30 -5.40
C PRO A 219 -4.09 0.20 -6.20
N GLY A 220 -4.87 -0.59 -6.95
CA GLY A 220 -4.40 -1.77 -7.67
C GLY A 220 -4.48 -3.07 -6.89
N TYR A 221 -4.98 -3.05 -5.65
CA TYR A 221 -5.19 -4.21 -4.79
C TYR A 221 -6.70 -4.55 -4.66
N PRO A 222 -7.05 -5.73 -4.13
CA PRO A 222 -8.42 -6.24 -4.20
C PRO A 222 -9.53 -5.33 -3.68
N ALA A 223 -9.27 -4.50 -2.67
CA ALA A 223 -10.27 -3.56 -2.13
C ALA A 223 -10.39 -2.26 -2.94
N ASN A 224 -9.35 -1.91 -3.71
CA ASN A 224 -9.29 -0.72 -4.57
C ASN A 224 -8.60 -1.08 -5.90
N PRO A 225 -9.28 -1.78 -6.82
CA PRO A 225 -8.63 -2.42 -7.96
C PRO A 225 -8.07 -1.46 -9.02
N ASP A 226 -8.60 -0.24 -9.14
CA ASP A 226 -8.13 0.72 -10.15
C ASP A 226 -6.76 1.32 -9.78
N HIS A 227 -5.74 0.92 -10.52
CA HIS A 227 -4.38 1.44 -10.36
C HIS A 227 -4.27 2.94 -10.57
N SER A 228 -5.17 3.56 -11.37
CA SER A 228 -5.09 5.00 -11.66
C SER A 228 -5.34 5.86 -10.42
N GLN A 229 -5.98 5.32 -9.40
CA GLN A 229 -6.17 6.04 -8.14
C GLN A 229 -4.87 6.29 -7.36
N LYS A 230 -3.73 5.70 -7.76
CA LYS A 230 -2.42 6.12 -7.25
C LYS A 230 -2.11 7.57 -7.56
N GLU A 231 -2.56 8.08 -8.72
CA GLU A 231 -2.34 9.48 -9.11
C GLU A 231 -2.92 10.45 -8.09
N LEU A 232 -4.06 10.10 -7.44
CA LEU A 232 -4.63 10.91 -6.36
C LEU A 232 -3.69 11.02 -5.15
N ILE A 233 -3.03 9.92 -4.78
CA ILE A 233 -2.04 9.93 -3.69
C ILE A 233 -0.83 10.79 -4.08
N TRP A 234 -0.36 10.67 -5.34
CA TRP A 234 0.77 11.44 -5.84
C TRP A 234 0.49 12.95 -5.83
N GLU A 235 -0.70 13.36 -6.21
CA GLU A 235 -1.13 14.75 -6.19
C GLU A 235 -1.30 15.27 -4.75
N LEU A 236 -2.03 14.54 -3.89
CA LEU A 236 -2.29 14.94 -2.51
C LEU A 236 -1.01 15.15 -1.69
N LEU A 237 -0.02 14.28 -1.89
CA LEU A 237 1.20 14.24 -1.09
C LEU A 237 2.41 14.86 -1.82
N ASN A 238 2.27 15.24 -3.09
CA ASN A 238 3.38 15.63 -3.95
C ASN A 238 4.53 14.60 -3.87
N VAL A 239 4.20 13.31 -4.07
CA VAL A 239 5.05 12.16 -3.74
C VAL A 239 6.40 12.21 -4.44
N GLU A 240 6.44 12.64 -5.72
CA GLU A 240 7.70 12.66 -6.48
C GLU A 240 8.73 13.60 -5.86
N GLN A 241 8.30 14.77 -5.40
CA GLN A 241 9.20 15.72 -4.75
C GLN A 241 9.44 15.37 -3.28
N SER A 242 8.42 14.85 -2.58
CA SER A 242 8.46 14.61 -1.15
C SER A 242 9.16 13.31 -0.76
N ALA A 243 9.00 12.24 -1.55
CA ALA A 243 9.54 10.93 -1.25
C ALA A 243 10.40 10.33 -2.38
N GLN A 244 10.66 11.08 -3.45
CA GLN A 244 11.48 10.66 -4.59
C GLN A 244 10.99 9.36 -5.25
N ILE A 245 9.67 9.17 -5.32
CA ILE A 245 9.02 8.06 -5.98
C ILE A 245 8.22 8.59 -7.16
N ARG A 246 8.51 8.13 -8.36
CA ARG A 246 7.75 8.48 -9.57
C ARG A 246 6.88 7.32 -10.04
N LEU A 247 5.83 7.62 -10.79
CA LEU A 247 5.02 6.62 -11.48
C LEU A 247 5.47 6.50 -12.94
N THR A 248 5.47 5.27 -13.43
CA THR A 248 5.61 5.00 -14.88
C THR A 248 4.27 5.24 -15.59
N GLU A 249 4.27 5.20 -16.93
CA GLU A 249 3.04 5.25 -17.73
C GLU A 249 2.04 4.13 -17.37
N THR A 250 2.54 3.00 -16.88
CA THR A 250 1.71 1.87 -16.41
C THR A 250 1.40 1.92 -14.92
N LEU A 251 1.69 3.06 -14.27
CA LEU A 251 1.46 3.31 -12.85
C LEU A 251 2.24 2.38 -11.89
N ALA A 252 3.38 1.86 -12.36
CA ALA A 252 4.35 1.20 -11.49
C ALA A 252 5.21 2.26 -10.77
N MET A 253 5.55 1.99 -9.52
CA MET A 253 6.41 2.87 -8.71
C MET A 253 7.89 2.67 -9.05
N LEU A 254 8.64 3.75 -9.11
CA LEU A 254 10.09 3.76 -9.24
C LEU A 254 10.70 4.70 -8.18
N PRO A 255 11.56 4.18 -7.28
CA PRO A 255 12.07 2.80 -7.19
C PRO A 255 10.96 1.75 -6.98
N ALA A 256 11.20 0.51 -7.44
CA ALA A 256 10.24 -0.59 -7.28
C ALA A 256 10.02 -0.97 -5.80
N ALA A 257 11.07 -0.86 -4.97
CA ALA A 257 10.99 -1.05 -3.52
C ALA A 257 10.27 0.14 -2.86
N SER A 258 8.97 0.25 -3.12
CA SER A 258 8.08 1.31 -2.64
C SER A 258 6.70 0.75 -2.31
N VAL A 259 6.02 1.39 -1.36
CA VAL A 259 4.64 1.06 -0.96
C VAL A 259 3.85 2.34 -0.85
N SER A 260 2.60 2.35 -1.30
CA SER A 260 1.69 3.48 -1.16
C SER A 260 0.27 3.02 -0.89
N GLY A 261 -0.54 3.87 -0.26
CA GLY A 261 -1.93 3.51 0.05
C GLY A 261 -2.65 4.56 0.85
N TRP A 262 -3.82 4.18 1.31
CA TRP A 262 -4.70 4.97 2.17
C TRP A 262 -4.66 4.44 3.60
N TYR A 263 -4.96 5.29 4.59
CA TYR A 263 -5.18 4.89 5.98
C TYR A 263 -6.63 5.09 6.37
N PHE A 264 -7.25 4.05 6.90
CA PHE A 264 -8.59 4.07 7.48
C PHE A 264 -8.51 3.69 8.97
N SER A 265 -9.16 4.47 9.83
CA SER A 265 -9.13 4.27 11.29
C SER A 265 -10.37 3.59 11.87
N HIS A 266 -11.37 3.27 11.03
CA HIS A 266 -12.64 2.69 11.50
C HIS A 266 -12.37 1.37 12.26
N PRO A 267 -12.99 1.13 13.42
CA PRO A 267 -12.72 -0.07 14.22
C PRO A 267 -13.12 -1.37 13.53
N GLU A 268 -14.08 -1.33 12.61
CA GLU A 268 -14.53 -2.47 11.81
C GLU A 268 -13.90 -2.52 10.41
N ALA A 269 -12.93 -1.61 10.12
CA ALA A 269 -12.23 -1.65 8.86
C ALA A 269 -11.49 -2.99 8.70
N GLN A 270 -11.69 -3.61 7.55
CA GLN A 270 -11.08 -4.89 7.21
C GLN A 270 -10.71 -4.93 5.73
N TYR A 271 -9.71 -5.72 5.40
CA TYR A 271 -9.41 -6.00 4.00
C TYR A 271 -10.48 -6.89 3.39
N PHE A 272 -10.86 -6.58 2.15
CA PHE A 272 -11.79 -7.35 1.35
C PHE A 272 -11.40 -7.29 -0.13
N GLY A 273 -11.95 -8.15 -0.95
CA GLY A 273 -11.83 -8.03 -2.40
C GLY A 273 -13.16 -7.59 -2.97
N VAL A 274 -13.16 -6.58 -3.85
CA VAL A 274 -14.33 -6.20 -4.64
C VAL A 274 -14.82 -7.41 -5.46
N GLY A 275 -13.87 -8.21 -5.95
CA GLY A 275 -14.19 -9.39 -6.74
C GLY A 275 -14.71 -9.01 -8.13
N LYS A 276 -15.71 -9.75 -8.61
CA LYS A 276 -16.34 -9.49 -9.90
C LYS A 276 -17.44 -8.45 -9.78
N ILE A 277 -17.46 -7.50 -10.73
CA ILE A 277 -18.50 -6.49 -10.89
C ILE A 277 -19.26 -6.74 -12.20
N ASP A 278 -20.52 -6.32 -12.24
CA ASP A 278 -21.36 -6.42 -13.42
C ASP A 278 -21.36 -5.10 -14.22
N GLN A 279 -22.02 -5.11 -15.35
CA GLN A 279 -22.01 -4.00 -16.30
C GLN A 279 -22.63 -2.73 -15.73
N ASP A 280 -23.64 -2.84 -14.86
CA ASP A 280 -24.27 -1.71 -14.18
C ASP A 280 -23.27 -0.90 -13.36
N GLN A 281 -22.47 -1.57 -12.53
CA GLN A 281 -21.45 -0.90 -11.73
C GLN A 281 -20.30 -0.34 -12.57
N LEU A 282 -19.90 -1.03 -13.66
CA LEU A 282 -18.88 -0.51 -14.57
C LEU A 282 -19.31 0.80 -15.21
N ILE A 283 -20.56 0.88 -15.70
CA ILE A 283 -21.11 2.09 -16.31
C ILE A 283 -21.20 3.23 -15.27
N ASP A 284 -21.69 2.92 -14.09
CA ASP A 284 -21.78 3.88 -12.98
C ASP A 284 -20.39 4.39 -12.58
N TYR A 285 -19.40 3.49 -12.45
CA TYR A 285 -18.01 3.85 -12.15
C TYR A 285 -17.41 4.76 -13.22
N ALA A 286 -17.60 4.45 -14.50
CA ALA A 286 -17.13 5.29 -15.61
C ALA A 286 -17.72 6.71 -15.54
N ASN A 287 -19.01 6.82 -15.25
CA ASN A 287 -19.69 8.11 -15.10
C ASN A 287 -19.14 8.91 -13.91
N ARG A 288 -18.96 8.29 -12.74
CA ARG A 288 -18.44 8.96 -11.52
C ARG A 288 -16.96 9.37 -11.68
N GLN A 289 -16.17 8.59 -12.44
CA GLN A 289 -14.79 8.92 -12.80
C GLN A 289 -14.67 9.92 -13.95
N ALA A 290 -15.76 10.27 -14.62
CA ALA A 290 -15.79 11.10 -15.83
C ALA A 290 -14.87 10.59 -16.96
N ILE A 291 -14.82 9.27 -17.15
CA ILE A 291 -14.05 8.57 -18.20
C ILE A 291 -14.98 7.82 -19.15
N ASP A 292 -14.50 7.52 -20.35
CA ASP A 292 -15.26 6.67 -21.27
C ASP A 292 -15.28 5.20 -20.80
N LEU A 293 -16.27 4.45 -21.28
CA LEU A 293 -16.50 3.07 -20.88
C LEU A 293 -15.33 2.15 -21.27
N GLU A 294 -14.70 2.38 -22.42
CA GLU A 294 -13.53 1.60 -22.86
C GLU A 294 -12.35 1.75 -21.91
N THR A 295 -12.12 2.97 -21.41
CA THR A 295 -11.10 3.25 -20.39
C THR A 295 -11.42 2.53 -19.07
N ALA A 296 -12.68 2.58 -18.61
CA ALA A 296 -13.11 1.87 -17.41
C ALA A 296 -12.96 0.34 -17.55
N GLU A 297 -13.33 -0.23 -18.70
CA GLU A 297 -13.13 -1.66 -19.01
C GLU A 297 -11.65 -2.06 -18.94
N LYS A 298 -10.75 -1.25 -19.48
CA LYS A 298 -9.31 -1.51 -19.41
C LYS A 298 -8.76 -1.46 -17.98
N ARG A 299 -9.18 -0.45 -17.20
CA ARG A 299 -8.73 -0.27 -15.82
C ARG A 299 -9.21 -1.38 -14.90
N LEU A 300 -10.43 -1.84 -15.09
CA LEU A 300 -11.09 -2.85 -14.26
C LEU A 300 -11.16 -4.24 -14.90
N ALA A 301 -10.43 -4.49 -15.99
CA ALA A 301 -10.48 -5.74 -16.74
C ALA A 301 -10.40 -7.02 -15.88
N PRO A 302 -9.52 -7.11 -14.85
CA PRO A 302 -9.46 -8.29 -13.98
C PRO A 302 -10.72 -8.50 -13.13
N ASN A 303 -11.53 -7.45 -12.93
CA ASN A 303 -12.71 -7.46 -12.08
C ASN A 303 -14.03 -7.64 -12.84
N LEU A 304 -14.02 -7.63 -14.17
CA LEU A 304 -15.25 -7.78 -14.94
C LEU A 304 -15.82 -9.20 -14.83
N GLY A 305 -17.11 -9.32 -14.51
CA GLY A 305 -17.88 -10.57 -14.44
C GLY A 305 -18.45 -11.00 -15.79
N PHE A 306 -18.28 -10.22 -16.84
CA PHE A 306 -18.84 -10.42 -18.18
C PHE A 306 -17.77 -10.23 -19.27
N GLN A 307 -18.07 -10.65 -20.50
CA GLN A 307 -17.18 -10.45 -21.66
C GLN A 307 -17.43 -9.07 -22.29
N THR A 308 -16.35 -8.36 -22.59
CA THR A 308 -16.41 -7.06 -23.28
C THR A 308 -16.06 -7.24 -24.75
N GLU A 309 -16.59 -6.37 -25.63
CA GLU A 309 -16.25 -6.38 -27.07
C GLU A 309 -14.73 -6.17 -27.33
N VAL A 310 -14.02 -5.55 -26.40
CA VAL A 310 -12.55 -5.37 -26.45
C VAL A 310 -11.82 -6.70 -26.26
N GLY A 311 -12.40 -7.64 -25.49
CA GLY A 311 -11.86 -8.99 -25.29
C GLY A 311 -11.95 -9.87 -26.54
N ASP A 312 -12.96 -9.66 -27.37
CA ASP A 312 -13.16 -10.44 -28.60
C ASP A 312 -12.19 -10.01 -29.73
N ARG A 313 -11.78 -8.75 -29.79
CA ARG A 313 -10.80 -8.28 -30.79
C ARG A 313 -9.40 -8.85 -30.63
N LYS A 314 -9.00 -9.29 -29.42
CA LYS A 314 -7.70 -9.94 -29.17
C LYS A 314 -7.68 -11.44 -29.50
N LYS A 315 -8.82 -12.09 -29.71
CA LYS A 315 -8.91 -13.52 -30.11
C LYS A 315 -8.88 -13.73 -31.62
N VAL A 316 -8.98 -12.68 -32.40
CA VAL A 316 -9.06 -12.72 -33.87
C VAL A 316 -7.77 -12.21 -34.56
N ALA A 317 -6.76 -11.81 -33.79
CA ALA A 317 -5.41 -11.42 -34.24
C ALA A 317 -4.37 -12.41 -33.69
#